data_ac2dd750d022e12df85ae47ac8c8647f
#
_entry.id   ac2dd750d022e12df85ae47ac8c8647f
#
_cell.length_a   1.000
_cell.length_b   1.000
_cell.length_c   1.000
_cell.angle_alpha   90.00
_cell.angle_beta   90.00
_cell.angle_gamma   90.00
#
_symmetry.space_group_name_H-M   'P 1'
#
loop_
_entity.id
_entity.type
_entity.pdbx_description
1 polymer ?
#
loop_
_entity_poly.entity_id
_entity_poly.type
_entity_poly.pdbx_seq_one_letter_code
_entity_poly.pdbx_strand_id
1 'polypeptide(L)'
;MRQGLTSTMDYRQQPKLSVYADQIVWGRSPVRIDIAGGWTDTPPYSLMEGGNVVNLSIELNGQPPLQVYVKPCRERHIVMRSIDLGAMEVVRTYDELAAFNKVGSPFSIPKAALVLAGFHPDFSAEVHASLEAQLEAFGAGIEITLLSAIPAGSGLGTSSILASTVLGAVNDFCGLGWTVMKRA
;
A
#
# COMPACT_ATOMS: atom_id res chain seq x y z
N MET A 1 -24.07 -3.91 -8.13
CA MET A 1 -22.79 -4.55 -8.50
C MET A 1 -21.75 -4.61 -7.36
N ARG A 2 -21.64 -3.64 -6.45
CA ARG A 2 -20.71 -3.71 -5.29
C ARG A 2 -21.02 -4.84 -4.28
N GLN A 3 -22.29 -5.16 -4.02
CA GLN A 3 -22.66 -6.19 -3.05
C GLN A 3 -22.40 -7.65 -3.48
N GLY A 4 -22.25 -7.92 -4.78
CA GLY A 4 -22.03 -9.28 -5.27
C GLY A 4 -20.56 -9.74 -5.24
N LEU A 5 -19.60 -8.83 -5.24
CA LEU A 5 -18.17 -9.15 -5.19
C LEU A 5 -17.65 -9.31 -3.76
N THR A 6 -18.30 -8.70 -2.79
CA THR A 6 -17.91 -8.78 -1.37
C THR A 6 -18.41 -10.04 -0.65
N SER A 7 -19.36 -10.79 -1.24
CA SER A 7 -19.96 -11.96 -0.59
C SER A 7 -19.19 -13.28 -0.79
N THR A 8 -18.16 -13.31 -1.63
CA THR A 8 -17.46 -14.55 -2.02
C THR A 8 -16.03 -14.68 -1.53
N MET A 9 -15.48 -13.66 -0.88
CA MET A 9 -14.12 -13.73 -0.33
C MET A 9 -14.14 -13.36 1.14
N ASP A 10 -13.51 -14.16 1.97
CA ASP A 10 -13.23 -13.79 3.35
C ASP A 10 -12.07 -12.77 3.34
N TYR A 11 -12.44 -11.48 3.29
CA TYR A 11 -11.47 -10.37 3.26
C TYR A 11 -10.89 -10.05 4.62
N ARG A 12 -11.36 -10.71 5.68
CA ARG A 12 -10.89 -10.43 7.03
C ARG A 12 -9.51 -10.99 7.25
N GLN A 13 -8.62 -10.13 7.72
CA GLN A 13 -7.23 -10.45 7.96
C GLN A 13 -6.91 -10.35 9.46
N GLN A 14 -5.95 -11.14 9.88
CA GLN A 14 -5.36 -11.06 11.22
C GLN A 14 -3.88 -10.73 11.07
N PRO A 15 -3.51 -9.44 11.08
CA PRO A 15 -2.11 -9.06 10.97
C PRO A 15 -1.33 -9.55 12.18
N LYS A 16 -0.13 -10.07 11.93
CA LYS A 16 0.80 -10.51 12.97
C LYS A 16 2.16 -9.86 12.71
N LEU A 17 2.75 -9.28 13.75
CA LEU A 17 4.08 -8.68 13.61
C LEU A 17 5.10 -9.77 13.23
N SER A 18 5.69 -9.65 12.05
CA SER A 18 6.62 -10.66 11.51
C SER A 18 8.08 -10.20 11.51
N VAL A 19 8.37 -9.09 12.17
CA VAL A 19 9.71 -8.50 12.26
C VAL A 19 10.08 -8.22 13.71
N TYR A 20 11.37 -8.17 14.01
CA TYR A 20 11.87 -7.73 15.32
C TYR A 20 11.88 -6.20 15.42
N ALA A 21 11.99 -5.67 16.66
CA ALA A 21 11.88 -4.24 16.96
C ALA A 21 12.93 -3.35 16.26
N ASP A 22 14.05 -3.92 15.85
CA ASP A 22 15.16 -3.26 15.15
C ASP A 22 15.21 -3.55 13.65
N GLN A 23 14.23 -4.30 13.12
CA GLN A 23 14.16 -4.64 11.72
C GLN A 23 13.28 -3.67 10.92
N ILE A 24 13.62 -3.52 9.65
CA ILE A 24 12.89 -2.71 8.68
C ILE A 24 12.56 -3.60 7.49
N VAL A 25 11.30 -3.59 7.08
CA VAL A 25 10.89 -4.13 5.78
C VAL A 25 11.14 -3.05 4.72
N TRP A 26 11.87 -3.39 3.69
CA TRP A 26 12.20 -2.47 2.61
C TRP A 26 11.62 -2.96 1.28
N GLY A 27 10.50 -2.37 0.87
CA GLY A 27 9.92 -2.55 -0.46
C GLY A 27 10.57 -1.61 -1.48
N ARG A 28 10.92 -2.14 -2.66
CA ARG A 28 11.53 -1.36 -3.75
C ARG A 28 10.92 -1.77 -5.08
N SER A 29 10.64 -0.80 -5.95
CA SER A 29 10.13 -1.08 -7.29
C SER A 29 10.72 -0.13 -8.32
N PRO A 30 11.05 -0.62 -9.52
CA PRO A 30 11.35 0.22 -10.66
C PRO A 30 10.08 0.97 -11.10
N VAL A 31 10.23 1.92 -11.99
CA VAL A 31 9.13 2.49 -12.76
C VAL A 31 9.14 1.94 -14.18
N ARG A 32 8.06 2.19 -14.94
CA ARG A 32 7.97 1.75 -16.31
C ARG A 32 7.85 2.94 -17.26
N ILE A 33 8.43 2.79 -18.45
CA ILE A 33 8.18 3.67 -19.58
C ILE A 33 7.47 2.85 -20.65
N ASP A 34 6.31 3.31 -21.09
CA ASP A 34 5.57 2.71 -22.18
C ASP A 34 6.17 3.21 -23.49
N ILE A 35 6.79 2.31 -24.28
CA ILE A 35 7.42 2.62 -25.56
C ILE A 35 6.38 2.65 -26.67
N ALA A 36 5.41 1.73 -26.64
CA ALA A 36 4.36 1.62 -27.64
C ALA A 36 3.09 1.03 -27.01
N GLY A 37 1.95 1.42 -27.54
CA GLY A 37 0.65 0.87 -27.19
C GLY A 37 0.12 1.26 -25.81
N GLY A 38 0.71 2.24 -25.14
CA GLY A 38 0.23 2.72 -23.83
C GLY A 38 -1.25 3.10 -23.91
N TRP A 39 -2.05 2.75 -22.90
CA TRP A 39 -3.50 2.90 -22.81
C TRP A 39 -4.34 1.95 -23.66
N THR A 40 -3.78 1.15 -24.57
CA THR A 40 -4.54 0.14 -25.31
C THR A 40 -5.06 -0.97 -24.40
N ASP A 41 -4.45 -1.17 -23.24
CA ASP A 41 -4.85 -2.09 -22.19
C ASP A 41 -5.99 -1.57 -21.29
N THR A 42 -6.49 -0.35 -21.58
CA THR A 42 -7.55 0.29 -20.77
C THR A 42 -8.92 0.14 -21.44
N PRO A 43 -9.98 -0.22 -20.68
CA PRO A 43 -11.35 -0.22 -21.20
C PRO A 43 -11.80 1.19 -21.64
N PRO A 44 -12.65 1.30 -22.68
CA PRO A 44 -13.30 0.20 -23.41
C PRO A 44 -12.46 -0.45 -24.51
N TYR A 45 -11.35 0.15 -24.92
CA TYR A 45 -10.54 -0.33 -26.06
C TYR A 45 -10.06 -1.77 -25.85
N SER A 46 -9.50 -2.08 -24.68
CA SER A 46 -8.99 -3.43 -24.37
C SER A 46 -10.06 -4.52 -24.40
N LEU A 47 -11.33 -4.16 -24.17
CA LEU A 47 -12.45 -5.11 -24.23
C LEU A 47 -12.94 -5.37 -25.64
N MET A 48 -12.71 -4.45 -26.57
CA MET A 48 -13.20 -4.50 -27.96
C MET A 48 -12.13 -5.03 -28.92
N GLU A 49 -10.92 -4.53 -28.79
CA GLU A 49 -9.83 -4.76 -29.76
C GLU A 49 -8.66 -5.57 -29.16
N GLY A 50 -8.67 -5.76 -27.85
CA GLY A 50 -7.50 -6.25 -27.12
C GLY A 50 -6.44 -5.15 -26.95
N GLY A 51 -5.61 -5.26 -25.91
CA GLY A 51 -4.55 -4.30 -25.63
C GLY A 51 -3.17 -4.93 -25.75
N ASN A 52 -2.24 -4.22 -26.39
CA ASN A 52 -0.84 -4.62 -26.49
C ASN A 52 0.04 -3.44 -26.09
N VAL A 53 0.76 -3.58 -24.96
CA VAL A 53 1.67 -2.55 -24.47
C VAL A 53 3.08 -3.10 -24.44
N VAL A 54 4.01 -2.34 -24.98
CA VAL A 54 5.45 -2.59 -24.85
C VAL A 54 6.02 -1.57 -23.88
N ASN A 55 6.55 -2.05 -22.76
CA ASN A 55 7.15 -1.17 -21.78
C ASN A 55 8.54 -1.65 -21.34
N LEU A 56 9.33 -0.73 -20.81
CA LEU A 56 10.61 -0.99 -20.16
C LEU A 56 10.51 -0.66 -18.69
N SER A 57 11.03 -1.56 -17.88
CA SER A 57 11.29 -1.32 -16.48
C SER A 57 12.61 -0.56 -16.34
N ILE A 58 12.60 0.56 -15.60
CA ILE A 58 13.78 1.41 -15.44
C ILE A 58 14.10 1.69 -13.98
N GLU A 59 15.38 1.85 -13.72
CA GLU A 59 15.95 2.31 -12.46
C GLU A 59 16.73 3.60 -12.68
N LEU A 60 16.88 4.41 -11.64
CA LEU A 60 17.68 5.63 -11.66
C LEU A 60 19.06 5.33 -11.07
N ASN A 61 20.11 5.35 -11.90
CA ASN A 61 21.49 5.03 -11.49
C ASN A 61 21.59 3.70 -10.72
N GLY A 62 20.88 2.66 -11.20
CA GLY A 62 20.86 1.35 -10.53
C GLY A 62 20.08 1.32 -9.22
N GLN A 63 19.23 2.31 -8.96
CA GLN A 63 18.39 2.36 -7.77
C GLN A 63 16.91 2.41 -8.18
N PRO A 64 16.07 1.51 -7.63
CA PRO A 64 14.62 1.58 -7.82
C PRO A 64 14.08 2.90 -7.27
N PRO A 65 13.37 3.68 -8.10
CA PRO A 65 12.95 5.03 -7.71
C PRO A 65 11.77 5.08 -6.73
N LEU A 66 11.03 3.98 -6.59
CA LEU A 66 9.95 3.86 -5.63
C LEU A 66 10.39 2.98 -4.46
N GLN A 67 10.36 3.54 -3.27
CA GLN A 67 10.82 2.86 -2.07
C GLN A 67 9.84 3.05 -0.92
N VAL A 68 9.62 2.00 -0.15
CA VAL A 68 8.76 1.97 1.02
C VAL A 68 9.51 1.30 2.16
N TYR A 69 9.56 1.95 3.28
CA TYR A 69 10.14 1.42 4.50
C TYR A 69 9.04 1.24 5.55
N VAL A 70 8.91 0.06 6.10
CA VAL A 70 7.96 -0.24 7.19
C VAL A 70 8.74 -0.78 8.37
N LYS A 71 8.54 -0.17 9.53
CA LYS A 71 9.17 -0.62 10.77
C LYS A 71 8.22 -0.51 11.96
N PRO A 72 8.43 -1.31 13.03
CA PRO A 72 7.69 -1.15 14.25
C PRO A 72 8.11 0.13 14.99
N CYS A 73 7.19 0.75 15.72
CA CYS A 73 7.49 1.81 16.66
C CYS A 73 6.91 1.49 18.05
N ARG A 74 7.43 2.16 19.08
CA ARG A 74 7.05 1.88 20.48
C ARG A 74 5.65 2.39 20.81
N GLU A 75 5.31 3.55 20.29
CA GLU A 75 4.01 4.19 20.50
C GLU A 75 2.92 3.44 19.73
N ARG A 76 1.73 3.31 20.30
CA ARG A 76 0.58 2.59 19.72
C ARG A 76 -0.23 3.48 18.77
N HIS A 77 0.44 3.96 17.73
CA HIS A 77 -0.19 4.71 16.63
C HIS A 77 0.54 4.40 15.31
N ILE A 78 0.02 4.94 14.22
CA ILE A 78 0.61 4.78 12.90
C ILE A 78 1.20 6.11 12.46
N VAL A 79 2.47 6.12 12.07
CA VAL A 79 3.15 7.29 11.51
C VAL A 79 3.40 7.05 10.04
N MET A 80 3.01 7.99 9.20
CA MET A 80 3.26 7.96 7.76
C MET A 80 4.10 9.17 7.36
N ARG A 81 5.14 8.96 6.57
CA ARG A 81 6.04 10.00 6.07
C ARG A 81 6.22 9.86 4.56
N SER A 82 6.28 10.97 3.86
CA SER A 82 6.72 11.05 2.46
C SER A 82 7.95 11.93 2.41
N ILE A 83 9.08 11.36 1.98
CA ILE A 83 10.38 12.09 1.93
C ILE A 83 10.32 13.13 0.82
N ASP A 84 9.83 12.73 -0.35
CA ASP A 84 9.73 13.57 -1.55
C ASP A 84 8.76 14.74 -1.41
N LEU A 85 7.66 14.56 -0.65
CA LEU A 85 6.66 15.61 -0.41
C LEU A 85 6.92 16.40 0.89
N GLY A 86 7.88 15.98 1.71
CA GLY A 86 8.11 16.57 3.03
C GLY A 86 6.90 16.50 3.96
N ALA A 87 6.01 15.53 3.73
CA ALA A 87 4.75 15.40 4.46
C ALA A 87 4.84 14.33 5.55
N MET A 88 4.10 14.54 6.63
CA MET A 88 3.97 13.58 7.72
C MET A 88 2.53 13.59 8.25
N GLU A 89 2.01 12.43 8.58
CA GLU A 89 0.71 12.26 9.23
C GLU A 89 0.82 11.20 10.34
N VAL A 90 0.13 11.45 11.45
CA VAL A 90 -0.01 10.50 12.56
C VAL A 90 -1.47 10.10 12.66
N VAL A 91 -1.73 8.81 12.59
CA VAL A 91 -3.07 8.19 12.63
C VAL A 91 -3.24 7.47 13.95
N ARG A 92 -4.29 7.84 14.70
CA ARG A 92 -4.59 7.30 16.04
C ARG A 92 -5.94 6.60 16.12
N THR A 93 -6.81 6.85 15.16
CA THR A 93 -8.18 6.32 15.18
C THR A 93 -8.50 5.57 13.88
N TYR A 94 -9.53 4.73 13.94
CA TYR A 94 -10.05 4.04 12.76
C TYR A 94 -10.60 5.03 11.71
N ASP A 95 -11.25 6.10 12.15
CA ASP A 95 -11.78 7.12 11.24
C ASP A 95 -10.68 7.84 10.48
N GLU A 96 -9.58 8.18 11.15
CA GLU A 96 -8.39 8.76 10.51
C GLU A 96 -7.76 7.79 9.53
N LEU A 97 -7.71 6.49 9.84
CA LEU A 97 -7.20 5.46 8.94
C LEU A 97 -8.12 5.25 7.74
N ALA A 98 -9.45 5.24 7.96
CA ALA A 98 -10.44 5.08 6.90
C ALA A 98 -10.55 6.29 5.97
N ALA A 99 -9.95 7.44 6.32
CA ALA A 99 -9.95 8.65 5.49
C ALA A 99 -8.96 8.57 4.30
N PHE A 100 -8.80 7.39 3.70
CA PHE A 100 -7.94 7.17 2.52
C PHE A 100 -8.51 7.77 1.22
N ASN A 101 -9.79 8.08 1.18
CA ASN A 101 -10.46 8.69 0.02
C ASN A 101 -10.41 10.23 0.01
N LYS A 102 -9.72 10.84 0.97
CA LYS A 102 -9.56 12.30 1.01
C LYS A 102 -8.73 12.77 -0.18
N VAL A 103 -9.33 13.57 -1.04
CA VAL A 103 -8.67 14.13 -2.23
C VAL A 103 -7.45 14.95 -1.83
N GLY A 104 -6.32 14.69 -2.49
CA GLY A 104 -5.06 15.38 -2.24
C GLY A 104 -4.25 14.85 -1.05
N SER A 105 -4.70 13.80 -0.37
CA SER A 105 -3.91 13.17 0.69
C SER A 105 -2.73 12.38 0.09
N PRO A 106 -1.49 12.64 0.51
CA PRO A 106 -0.32 11.87 0.07
C PRO A 106 -0.30 10.45 0.65
N PHE A 107 -1.15 10.16 1.65
CA PHE A 107 -1.16 8.91 2.39
C PHE A 107 -2.38 8.02 2.09
N SER A 108 -3.13 8.30 1.03
CA SER A 108 -4.29 7.48 0.64
C SER A 108 -3.91 6.02 0.40
N ILE A 109 -2.81 5.75 -0.30
CA ILE A 109 -2.32 4.41 -0.62
C ILE A 109 -1.92 3.64 0.64
N PRO A 110 -1.03 4.11 1.52
CA PRO A 110 -0.67 3.36 2.71
C PRO A 110 -1.83 3.20 3.71
N LYS A 111 -2.74 4.17 3.82
CA LYS A 111 -3.96 4.02 4.62
C LYS A 111 -4.83 2.89 4.09
N ALA A 112 -5.13 2.87 2.80
CA ALA A 112 -5.92 1.83 2.18
C ALA A 112 -5.26 0.44 2.34
N ALA A 113 -3.94 0.36 2.18
CA ALA A 113 -3.19 -0.88 2.36
C ALA A 113 -3.31 -1.42 3.80
N LEU A 114 -3.22 -0.55 4.81
CA LEU A 114 -3.37 -0.96 6.22
C LEU A 114 -4.82 -1.35 6.55
N VAL A 115 -5.81 -0.65 5.99
CA VAL A 115 -7.23 -1.07 6.12
C VAL A 115 -7.41 -2.48 5.58
N LEU A 116 -6.93 -2.75 4.37
CA LEU A 116 -6.99 -4.08 3.74
C LEU A 116 -6.18 -5.14 4.51
N ALA A 117 -5.09 -4.74 5.16
CA ALA A 117 -4.28 -5.61 6.00
C ALA A 117 -4.97 -6.01 7.32
N GLY A 118 -6.15 -5.47 7.60
CA GLY A 118 -6.95 -5.81 8.78
C GLY A 118 -6.83 -4.82 9.94
N PHE A 119 -6.21 -3.66 9.75
CA PHE A 119 -6.17 -2.61 10.78
C PHE A 119 -7.43 -1.73 10.81
N HIS A 120 -8.56 -2.25 10.32
CA HIS A 120 -9.87 -1.61 10.42
C HIS A 120 -10.93 -2.67 10.71
N PRO A 121 -11.98 -2.37 11.52
CA PRO A 121 -12.99 -3.35 11.92
C PRO A 121 -13.66 -4.08 10.75
N ASP A 122 -13.86 -3.42 9.61
CA ASP A 122 -14.49 -4.03 8.43
C ASP A 122 -13.66 -5.16 7.82
N PHE A 123 -12.33 -5.11 7.98
CA PHE A 123 -11.37 -6.05 7.39
C PHE A 123 -10.60 -6.86 8.43
N SER A 124 -10.80 -6.61 9.72
CA SER A 124 -10.19 -7.36 10.81
C SER A 124 -10.94 -8.66 11.08
N ALA A 125 -10.20 -9.74 11.29
CA ALA A 125 -10.74 -10.99 11.78
C ALA A 125 -11.08 -10.93 13.29
N GLU A 126 -10.49 -9.98 14.01
CA GLU A 126 -10.71 -9.77 15.43
C GLU A 126 -11.37 -8.42 15.70
N VAL A 127 -12.10 -8.33 16.81
CA VAL A 127 -12.78 -7.09 17.23
C VAL A 127 -11.95 -6.42 18.32
N HIS A 128 -11.58 -5.17 18.09
CA HIS A 128 -10.85 -4.33 19.04
C HIS A 128 -11.65 -3.05 19.34
N ALA A 129 -11.52 -2.55 20.56
CA ALA A 129 -12.24 -1.35 21.00
C ALA A 129 -11.75 -0.07 20.31
N SER A 130 -10.48 -0.02 19.89
CA SER A 130 -9.85 1.10 19.20
C SER A 130 -8.65 0.65 18.38
N LEU A 131 -8.15 1.53 17.50
CA LEU A 131 -6.91 1.29 16.76
C LEU A 131 -5.71 1.11 17.71
N GLU A 132 -5.67 1.86 18.80
CA GLU A 132 -4.63 1.72 19.83
C GLU A 132 -4.66 0.32 20.46
N ALA A 133 -5.85 -0.17 20.87
CA ALA A 133 -6.01 -1.51 21.41
C ALA A 133 -5.61 -2.60 20.40
N GLN A 134 -5.91 -2.40 19.12
CA GLN A 134 -5.49 -3.31 18.06
C GLN A 134 -3.97 -3.32 17.88
N LEU A 135 -3.32 -2.15 17.90
CA LEU A 135 -1.86 -2.04 17.80
C LEU A 135 -1.16 -2.61 19.05
N GLU A 136 -1.81 -2.52 20.23
CA GLU A 136 -1.30 -3.20 21.42
C GLU A 136 -1.35 -4.71 21.26
N ALA A 137 -2.45 -5.27 20.78
CA ALA A 137 -2.58 -6.69 20.49
C ALA A 137 -1.62 -7.14 19.36
N PHE A 138 -1.38 -6.30 18.36
CA PHE A 138 -0.39 -6.52 17.29
C PHE A 138 1.06 -6.52 17.83
N GLY A 139 1.32 -5.82 18.92
CA GLY A 139 2.61 -5.76 19.63
C GLY A 139 3.46 -4.53 19.30
N ALA A 140 3.07 -3.69 18.36
CA ALA A 140 3.80 -2.48 17.98
C ALA A 140 2.88 -1.44 17.34
N GLY A 141 3.29 -0.16 17.34
CA GLY A 141 2.83 0.80 16.36
C GLY A 141 3.55 0.60 15.02
N ILE A 142 3.17 1.35 14.01
CA ILE A 142 3.67 1.19 12.64
C ILE A 142 4.22 2.51 12.13
N GLU A 143 5.44 2.52 11.62
CA GLU A 143 5.99 3.65 10.88
C GLU A 143 6.19 3.25 9.42
N ILE A 144 5.55 4.00 8.51
CA ILE A 144 5.68 3.83 7.06
C ILE A 144 6.33 5.08 6.48
N THR A 145 7.45 4.90 5.79
CA THR A 145 8.12 5.97 5.07
C THR A 145 8.11 5.68 3.58
N LEU A 146 7.64 6.63 2.80
CA LEU A 146 7.56 6.58 1.34
C LEU A 146 8.63 7.47 0.73
N LEU A 147 9.24 7.01 -0.36
CA LEU A 147 10.10 7.80 -1.24
C LEU A 147 9.70 7.53 -2.68
N SER A 148 9.36 8.58 -3.41
CA SER A 148 9.19 8.57 -4.86
C SER A 148 10.18 9.54 -5.49
N ALA A 149 11.20 9.02 -6.16
CA ALA A 149 12.13 9.85 -6.93
C ALA A 149 11.58 10.25 -8.31
N ILE A 150 10.31 9.92 -8.57
CA ILE A 150 9.60 10.24 -9.81
C ILE A 150 8.47 11.21 -9.50
N PRO A 151 8.37 12.35 -10.22
CA PRO A 151 7.31 13.31 -10.01
C PRO A 151 5.91 12.71 -10.19
N ALA A 152 4.98 13.11 -9.34
CA ALA A 152 3.57 12.78 -9.51
C ALA A 152 3.06 13.32 -10.86
N GLY A 153 2.23 12.53 -11.55
CA GLY A 153 1.69 12.90 -12.86
C GLY A 153 2.65 12.69 -14.04
N SER A 154 3.81 12.06 -13.84
CA SER A 154 4.79 11.76 -14.89
C SER A 154 4.31 10.77 -15.97
N GLY A 155 3.18 10.11 -15.78
CA GLY A 155 2.67 9.07 -16.69
C GLY A 155 3.39 7.72 -16.61
N LEU A 156 4.33 7.55 -15.68
CA LEU A 156 5.16 6.35 -15.53
C LEU A 156 4.51 5.25 -14.67
N GLY A 157 3.19 5.30 -14.48
CA GLY A 157 2.45 4.31 -13.67
C GLY A 157 2.77 4.35 -12.17
N THR A 158 3.31 5.46 -11.69
CA THR A 158 3.87 5.62 -10.34
C THR A 158 2.90 5.21 -9.23
N SER A 159 1.63 5.60 -9.33
CA SER A 159 0.63 5.31 -8.28
C SER A 159 0.35 3.81 -8.12
N SER A 160 0.19 3.09 -9.23
CA SER A 160 -0.08 1.64 -9.21
C SER A 160 1.12 0.86 -8.70
N ILE A 161 2.32 1.23 -9.14
CA ILE A 161 3.56 0.57 -8.72
C ILE A 161 3.84 0.87 -7.24
N LEU A 162 3.62 2.12 -6.79
CA LEU A 162 3.74 2.47 -5.39
C LEU A 162 2.74 1.68 -4.53
N ALA A 163 1.49 1.53 -4.99
CA ALA A 163 0.48 0.72 -4.29
C ALA A 163 0.93 -0.73 -4.14
N SER A 164 1.42 -1.36 -5.21
CA SER A 164 1.99 -2.71 -5.17
C SER A 164 3.18 -2.82 -4.21
N THR A 165 4.06 -1.81 -4.20
CA THR A 165 5.24 -1.78 -3.32
C THR A 165 4.83 -1.67 -1.85
N VAL A 166 3.85 -0.80 -1.55
CA VAL A 166 3.29 -0.65 -0.19
C VAL A 166 2.61 -1.94 0.25
N LEU A 167 1.76 -2.55 -0.61
CA LEU A 167 1.08 -3.81 -0.28
C LEU A 167 2.08 -4.95 -0.04
N GLY A 168 3.16 -5.02 -0.83
CA GLY A 168 4.24 -5.97 -0.61
C GLY A 168 4.91 -5.79 0.74
N ALA A 169 5.32 -4.57 1.06
CA ALA A 169 5.98 -4.26 2.33
C ALA A 169 5.06 -4.50 3.54
N VAL A 170 3.78 -4.12 3.45
CA VAL A 170 2.78 -4.37 4.51
C VAL A 170 2.50 -5.86 4.66
N ASN A 171 2.41 -6.62 3.55
CA ASN A 171 2.26 -8.08 3.58
C ASN A 171 3.37 -8.75 4.38
N ASP A 172 4.61 -8.38 4.11
CA ASP A 172 5.78 -8.97 4.75
C ASP A 172 5.90 -8.52 6.21
N PHE A 173 5.60 -7.25 6.49
CA PHE A 173 5.61 -6.70 7.85
C PHE A 173 4.53 -7.31 8.75
N CYS A 174 3.34 -7.56 8.20
CA CYS A 174 2.18 -8.06 8.92
C CYS A 174 1.98 -9.58 8.81
N GLY A 175 2.88 -10.32 8.13
CA GLY A 175 2.80 -11.77 8.00
C GLY A 175 1.50 -12.27 7.35
N LEU A 176 0.94 -11.55 6.37
CA LEU A 176 -0.39 -11.83 5.82
C LEU A 176 -0.41 -13.01 4.84
N GLY A 177 0.74 -13.37 4.28
CA GLY A 177 0.84 -14.49 3.33
C GLY A 177 0.12 -14.23 2.00
N TRP A 178 -0.05 -12.97 1.61
CA TRP A 178 -0.68 -12.64 0.32
C TRP A 178 0.22 -13.07 -0.84
N THR A 179 -0.36 -13.78 -1.78
CA THR A 179 0.31 -14.12 -3.04
C THR A 179 0.30 -12.91 -3.98
N VAL A 180 1.11 -12.98 -5.05
CA VAL A 180 1.13 -11.96 -6.11
C VAL A 180 -0.28 -11.70 -6.67
N MET A 181 -1.08 -12.77 -6.85
CA MET A 181 -2.46 -12.67 -7.35
C MET A 181 -3.43 -11.97 -6.38
N LYS A 182 -3.17 -12.03 -5.07
CA LYS A 182 -3.98 -11.29 -4.07
C LYS A 182 -3.59 -9.82 -3.96
N ARG A 183 -2.39 -9.46 -4.44
CA ARG A 183 -1.86 -8.09 -4.40
C ARG A 183 -2.16 -7.30 -5.68
N ALA A 184 -2.51 -7.96 -6.76
CA ALA A 184 -2.92 -7.38 -8.04
C ALA A 184 -4.40 -7.04 -8.05
#